data_2eb03d393da9dcee372089f767c59431
#
_entry.id   2eb03d393da9dcee372089f767c59431
#
_cell.length_a   1.000
_cell.length_b   1.000
_cell.length_c   1.000
_cell.angle_alpha   90.00
_cell.angle_beta   90.00
_cell.angle_gamma   90.00
#
_symmetry.space_group_name_H-M   'P 1'
#
loop_
_entity.id
_entity.type
_entity.pdbx_description
1 polymer ?
#
loop_
_entity_poly.entity_id
_entity_poly.type
_entity_poly.pdbx_seq_one_letter_code
_entity_poly.pdbx_strand_id
1 'polypeptide(L)'
;GMLMGGSGFRRSASIAEVHFNEDGSINYIPETAAGINGTTTTIATTAGDTLYHSHFKNSTSDKDYPYLKIAVSTTATNDTLDSQWVLVPGKADTSNAEYVSIQSENKPGLYLTANSDKTVTLAQDAVYTKDVPVSEVGKAQTFKKVAALDGTKGAYSYESVTQPGLYITAGAKGLTLTNGADTAAVSF
;
A
#
# COMPACT_ATOMS: atom_id res chain seq x y z
N GLY A 1 15.96 -1.55 14.71
CA GLY A 1 14.94 -1.01 13.84
C GLY A 1 15.53 -0.35 12.62
N MET A 2 15.09 -0.72 11.44
CA MET A 2 15.54 -0.09 10.19
C MET A 2 14.95 1.31 10.10
N LEU A 3 15.77 2.33 9.89
CA LEU A 3 15.31 3.69 9.67
C LEU A 3 14.64 3.76 8.28
N MET A 4 13.33 3.77 8.25
CA MET A 4 12.55 3.93 7.04
C MET A 4 12.38 5.42 6.75
N GLY A 5 12.97 5.87 5.65
CA GLY A 5 12.81 7.22 5.12
C GLY A 5 13.77 8.26 5.66
N GLY A 6 14.65 8.65 4.88
CA GLY A 6 15.49 9.84 4.63
C GLY A 6 15.79 10.90 5.72
N SER A 7 15.28 10.76 6.92
CA SER A 7 15.57 11.68 8.03
C SER A 7 16.15 10.88 9.18
N GLY A 8 17.40 11.12 9.53
CA GLY A 8 18.09 10.46 10.65
C GLY A 8 17.45 10.69 12.03
N PHE A 9 16.31 11.37 12.08
CA PHE A 9 15.57 11.67 13.31
C PHE A 9 14.25 10.91 13.45
N ARG A 10 13.87 10.06 12.48
CA ARG A 10 12.67 9.23 12.60
C ARG A 10 12.98 7.98 13.39
N ARG A 11 12.26 7.81 14.49
CA ARG A 11 12.25 6.58 15.28
C ARG A 11 10.87 5.95 15.12
N SER A 12 10.83 4.69 14.71
CA SER A 12 9.62 3.87 14.76
C SER A 12 9.80 2.80 15.82
N ALA A 13 8.74 2.50 16.55
CA ALA A 13 8.66 1.31 17.39
C ALA A 13 7.84 0.27 16.64
N SER A 14 8.41 -0.93 16.50
CA SER A 14 7.68 -2.08 15.95
C SER A 14 7.34 -3.02 17.11
N ILE A 15 6.11 -3.50 17.11
CA ILE A 15 5.63 -4.48 18.06
C ILE A 15 5.10 -5.66 17.26
N ALA A 16 5.57 -6.88 17.59
CA ALA A 16 5.11 -8.10 16.98
C ALA A 16 4.95 -9.20 18.03
N GLU A 17 4.07 -10.13 17.78
CA GLU A 17 3.88 -11.30 18.62
C GLU A 17 5.01 -12.29 18.40
N VAL A 18 5.53 -12.89 19.49
CA VAL A 18 6.61 -13.86 19.45
C VAL A 18 6.01 -15.26 19.62
N HIS A 19 6.24 -16.11 18.63
CA HIS A 19 5.84 -17.51 18.69
C HIS A 19 7.05 -18.42 18.84
N PHE A 20 6.97 -19.35 19.80
CA PHE A 20 7.99 -20.35 20.03
C PHE A 20 7.59 -21.68 19.40
N ASN A 21 8.54 -22.35 18.81
CA ASN A 21 8.40 -23.73 18.37
C ASN A 21 8.47 -24.70 19.58
N GLU A 22 8.07 -25.94 19.39
CA GLU A 22 8.12 -26.98 20.44
C GLU A 22 9.56 -27.25 20.95
N ASP A 23 10.57 -26.99 20.13
CA ASP A 23 11.99 -27.11 20.47
C ASP A 23 12.57 -25.90 21.22
N GLY A 24 11.72 -24.88 21.48
CA GLY A 24 12.13 -23.64 22.15
C GLY A 24 12.76 -22.60 21.22
N SER A 25 12.91 -22.88 19.94
CA SER A 25 13.37 -21.87 18.98
C SER A 25 12.27 -20.83 18.71
N ILE A 26 12.68 -19.63 18.29
CA ILE A 26 11.78 -18.53 17.97
C ILE A 26 11.53 -18.55 16.46
N ASN A 27 10.24 -18.48 16.06
CA ASN A 27 9.89 -18.27 14.67
C ASN A 27 10.44 -16.93 14.18
N TYR A 28 10.77 -16.87 12.89
CA TYR A 28 11.13 -15.61 12.26
C TYR A 28 10.02 -14.58 12.47
N ILE A 29 10.38 -13.44 13.04
CA ILE A 29 9.46 -12.34 13.32
C ILE A 29 9.63 -11.30 12.20
N PRO A 30 8.74 -11.27 11.19
CA PRO A 30 8.80 -10.25 10.16
C PRO A 30 8.43 -8.89 10.75
N GLU A 31 9.10 -7.83 10.31
CA GLU A 31 8.64 -6.48 10.58
C GLU A 31 7.41 -6.22 9.71
N THR A 32 6.25 -5.99 10.33
CA THR A 32 4.98 -5.81 9.64
C THR A 32 4.29 -4.52 10.05
N ALA A 33 3.38 -4.05 9.20
CA ALA A 33 2.59 -2.85 9.47
C ALA A 33 1.39 -3.10 10.39
N ALA A 34 0.95 -4.37 10.51
CA ALA A 34 -0.23 -4.72 11.29
C ALA A 34 0.00 -4.62 12.80
N GLY A 35 1.22 -4.85 13.30
CA GLY A 35 1.49 -4.93 14.72
C GLY A 35 0.76 -6.09 15.40
N ILE A 36 0.48 -5.96 16.70
CA ILE A 36 -0.15 -7.04 17.50
C ILE A 36 -1.64 -7.22 17.17
N ASN A 37 -2.35 -6.12 16.93
CA ASN A 37 -3.81 -6.09 16.74
C ASN A 37 -4.23 -5.63 15.34
N GLY A 38 -3.29 -5.50 14.43
CA GLY A 38 -3.57 -5.07 13.07
C GLY A 38 -4.28 -6.16 12.27
N THR A 39 -5.10 -5.74 11.33
CA THR A 39 -5.78 -6.65 10.41
C THR A 39 -5.09 -6.57 9.06
N THR A 40 -4.49 -7.67 8.67
CA THR A 40 -3.96 -7.86 7.33
C THR A 40 -5.09 -8.24 6.39
N THR A 41 -5.07 -7.72 5.18
CA THR A 41 -6.01 -8.06 4.12
C THR A 41 -5.30 -8.36 2.82
N THR A 42 -5.88 -9.22 2.02
CA THR A 42 -5.52 -9.39 0.61
C THR A 42 -6.47 -8.54 -0.22
N ILE A 43 -5.94 -7.79 -1.16
CA ILE A 43 -6.72 -7.01 -2.11
C ILE A 43 -6.70 -7.76 -3.44
N ALA A 44 -7.87 -8.07 -3.97
CA ALA A 44 -8.00 -8.74 -5.26
C ALA A 44 -9.11 -8.08 -6.08
N THR A 45 -8.96 -8.07 -7.40
CA THR A 45 -10.05 -7.66 -8.28
C THR A 45 -11.23 -8.62 -8.16
N THR A 46 -12.43 -8.19 -8.49
CA THR A 46 -13.60 -9.07 -8.56
C THR A 46 -13.46 -10.17 -9.61
N ALA A 47 -12.52 -10.03 -10.55
CA ALA A 47 -12.11 -11.08 -11.50
C ALA A 47 -11.15 -12.11 -10.89
N GLY A 48 -10.63 -11.88 -9.68
CA GLY A 48 -9.76 -12.80 -8.96
C GLY A 48 -8.26 -12.52 -9.05
N ASP A 49 -7.84 -11.45 -9.69
CA ASP A 49 -6.42 -11.08 -9.76
C ASP A 49 -5.99 -10.42 -8.45
N THR A 50 -5.03 -11.01 -7.76
CA THR A 50 -4.54 -10.50 -6.48
C THR A 50 -3.50 -9.39 -6.67
N LEU A 51 -3.60 -8.35 -5.85
CA LEU A 51 -2.64 -7.25 -5.81
C LEU A 51 -1.36 -7.67 -5.07
N TYR A 52 -0.23 -7.54 -5.74
CA TYR A 52 1.10 -7.77 -5.18
C TYR A 52 1.97 -6.54 -5.34
N HIS A 53 2.88 -6.29 -4.41
CA HIS A 53 4.05 -5.52 -4.75
C HIS A 53 5.17 -6.47 -5.18
N SER A 54 5.91 -6.11 -6.23
CA SER A 54 7.14 -6.80 -6.59
C SER A 54 8.32 -5.92 -6.22
N HIS A 55 9.24 -6.47 -5.44
CA HIS A 55 10.52 -5.82 -5.23
C HIS A 55 11.56 -6.45 -6.15
N PHE A 56 12.37 -5.63 -6.76
CA PHE A 56 13.48 -6.12 -7.56
C PHE A 56 14.51 -6.77 -6.64
N LYS A 57 14.44 -8.10 -6.52
CA LYS A 57 15.53 -8.85 -5.91
C LYS A 57 16.75 -8.68 -6.79
N ASN A 58 17.83 -8.15 -6.22
CA ASN A 58 19.19 -8.25 -6.77
C ASN A 58 19.55 -7.32 -7.93
N SER A 59 19.09 -6.11 -7.96
CA SER A 59 19.87 -5.12 -8.68
C SER A 59 21.11 -4.79 -7.83
N THR A 60 22.27 -5.28 -8.21
CA THR A 60 23.55 -4.92 -7.57
C THR A 60 23.88 -3.43 -7.70
N SER A 61 23.14 -2.72 -8.55
CA SER A 61 23.22 -1.27 -8.74
C SER A 61 22.34 -0.48 -7.75
N ASP A 62 21.44 -1.14 -7.02
CA ASP A 62 20.49 -0.49 -6.10
C ASP A 62 20.97 -0.50 -4.66
N LYS A 63 22.25 -0.25 -4.46
CA LYS A 63 22.89 -0.25 -3.15
C LYS A 63 22.27 0.75 -2.17
N ASP A 64 21.63 1.80 -2.66
CA ASP A 64 21.27 2.91 -1.81
C ASP A 64 19.77 2.99 -1.45
N TYR A 65 18.84 2.52 -2.30
CA TYR A 65 17.40 2.61 -2.03
C TYR A 65 16.58 1.56 -2.78
N PRO A 66 16.68 0.27 -2.43
CA PRO A 66 15.94 -0.79 -3.13
C PRO A 66 14.42 -0.60 -3.06
N TYR A 67 13.92 0.17 -2.09
CA TYR A 67 12.49 0.41 -1.88
C TYR A 67 11.87 1.36 -2.91
N LEU A 68 12.64 2.22 -3.54
CA LEU A 68 12.14 3.17 -4.54
C LEU A 68 11.73 2.51 -5.86
N LYS A 69 12.09 1.24 -6.04
CA LYS A 69 11.80 0.46 -7.25
C LYS A 69 10.73 -0.60 -7.05
N ILE A 70 9.97 -0.53 -5.97
CA ILE A 70 8.83 -1.42 -5.76
C ILE A 70 7.68 -0.96 -6.64
N ALA A 71 7.25 -1.84 -7.53
CA ALA A 71 6.05 -1.67 -8.35
C ALA A 71 4.92 -2.54 -7.80
N VAL A 72 3.69 -2.15 -8.05
CA VAL A 72 2.51 -2.97 -7.76
C VAL A 72 1.97 -3.59 -9.03
N SER A 73 1.47 -4.81 -8.93
CA SER A 73 1.01 -5.61 -10.05
C SER A 73 -0.04 -6.63 -9.59
N THR A 74 -0.81 -7.16 -10.52
CA THR A 74 -1.66 -8.33 -10.31
C THR A 74 -0.97 -9.64 -10.70
N THR A 75 0.25 -9.58 -11.19
CA THR A 75 1.08 -10.77 -11.46
C THR A 75 1.70 -11.25 -10.17
N ALA A 76 1.46 -12.51 -9.81
CA ALA A 76 1.96 -13.13 -8.59
C ALA A 76 3.48 -13.03 -8.46
N THR A 77 3.94 -12.77 -7.23
CA THR A 77 5.34 -12.84 -6.84
C THR A 77 5.63 -14.18 -6.16
N ASN A 78 6.90 -14.45 -5.87
CA ASN A 78 7.31 -15.64 -5.14
C ASN A 78 7.14 -15.51 -3.62
N ASP A 79 6.74 -14.34 -3.14
CA ASP A 79 6.56 -14.05 -1.73
C ASP A 79 5.09 -13.71 -1.45
N THR A 80 4.40 -14.58 -0.71
CA THR A 80 2.99 -14.38 -0.34
C THR A 80 2.78 -13.16 0.54
N LEU A 81 3.77 -12.74 1.31
CA LEU A 81 3.71 -11.52 2.12
C LEU A 81 3.60 -10.26 1.26
N ASP A 82 4.08 -10.32 0.01
CA ASP A 82 3.96 -9.22 -0.94
C ASP A 82 2.51 -8.95 -1.39
N SER A 83 1.57 -9.86 -1.10
CA SER A 83 0.13 -9.70 -1.36
C SER A 83 -0.67 -9.20 -0.15
N GLN A 84 -0.01 -8.96 0.96
CA GLN A 84 -0.66 -8.56 2.19
C GLN A 84 -0.58 -7.06 2.43
N TRP A 85 -1.71 -6.48 2.79
CA TRP A 85 -1.91 -5.05 2.92
C TRP A 85 -2.61 -4.71 4.24
N VAL A 86 -2.38 -3.51 4.73
CA VAL A 86 -3.09 -2.93 5.87
C VAL A 86 -3.80 -1.66 5.41
N LEU A 87 -5.12 -1.62 5.61
CA LEU A 87 -5.89 -0.41 5.40
C LEU A 87 -5.88 0.40 6.69
N VAL A 88 -5.40 1.63 6.60
CA VAL A 88 -5.36 2.58 7.71
C VAL A 88 -6.22 3.80 7.38
N PRO A 89 -6.62 4.61 8.38
CA PRO A 89 -7.31 5.87 8.13
C PRO A 89 -6.56 6.73 7.11
N GLY A 90 -7.30 7.40 6.23
CA GLY A 90 -6.73 8.19 5.15
C GLY A 90 -5.81 9.30 5.67
N LYS A 91 -4.59 9.37 5.15
CA LYS A 91 -3.54 10.29 5.64
C LYS A 91 -3.88 11.77 5.39
N ALA A 92 -4.71 12.07 4.39
CA ALA A 92 -5.16 13.42 4.12
C ALA A 92 -6.14 13.94 5.19
N ASP A 93 -6.97 13.06 5.73
CA ASP A 93 -7.93 13.36 6.80
C ASP A 93 -8.29 12.05 7.51
N THR A 94 -7.67 11.82 8.66
CA THR A 94 -7.88 10.61 9.47
C THR A 94 -9.24 10.57 10.16
N SER A 95 -9.98 11.67 10.17
CA SER A 95 -11.34 11.75 10.74
C SER A 95 -12.41 11.35 9.73
N ASN A 96 -12.10 11.36 8.44
CA ASN A 96 -13.03 10.96 7.38
C ASN A 96 -13.05 9.44 7.22
N ALA A 97 -14.15 8.82 7.65
CA ALA A 97 -14.31 7.36 7.61
C ALA A 97 -14.32 6.75 6.19
N GLU A 98 -14.57 7.56 5.14
CA GLU A 98 -14.51 7.10 3.75
C GLU A 98 -13.08 7.08 3.22
N TYR A 99 -12.14 7.76 3.88
CA TYR A 99 -10.76 7.85 3.42
C TYR A 99 -9.91 6.74 4.01
N VAL A 100 -9.16 6.09 3.13
CA VAL A 100 -8.22 5.04 3.49
C VAL A 100 -6.87 5.30 2.83
N SER A 101 -5.82 4.85 3.51
CA SER A 101 -4.49 4.69 2.92
C SER A 101 -4.12 3.21 2.98
N ILE A 102 -3.50 2.72 1.93
CA ILE A 102 -3.21 1.29 1.75
C ILE A 102 -1.71 1.09 1.92
N GLN A 103 -1.34 0.43 3.00
CA GLN A 103 0.05 0.19 3.38
C GLN A 103 0.45 -1.25 3.09
N SER A 104 1.67 -1.46 2.62
CA SER A 104 2.24 -2.80 2.51
C SER A 104 2.44 -3.39 3.90
N GLU A 105 2.03 -4.64 4.10
CA GLU A 105 2.20 -5.37 5.35
C GLU A 105 3.68 -5.64 5.66
N ASN A 106 4.40 -6.24 4.72
CA ASN A 106 5.80 -6.66 4.91
C ASN A 106 6.84 -5.58 4.57
N LYS A 107 6.37 -4.39 4.16
CA LYS A 107 7.20 -3.18 3.95
C LYS A 107 6.55 -2.00 4.65
N PRO A 108 6.54 -1.98 6.00
CA PRO A 108 5.94 -0.91 6.77
C PRO A 108 6.48 0.46 6.37
N GLY A 109 5.58 1.44 6.28
CA GLY A 109 5.92 2.80 5.83
C GLY A 109 5.90 2.99 4.32
N LEU A 110 5.55 1.95 3.54
CA LEU A 110 5.31 2.08 2.10
C LEU A 110 3.80 2.01 1.81
N TYR A 111 3.31 2.99 1.06
CA TYR A 111 1.90 3.17 0.75
C TYR A 111 1.65 3.23 -0.74
N LEU A 112 0.50 2.73 -1.18
CA LEU A 112 0.02 3.01 -2.54
C LEU A 112 -0.09 4.51 -2.72
N THR A 113 0.48 5.00 -3.82
CA THR A 113 0.62 6.43 -4.10
C THR A 113 0.15 6.73 -5.52
N ALA A 114 -0.83 7.62 -5.63
CA ALA A 114 -1.34 8.12 -6.91
C ALA A 114 -0.40 9.22 -7.45
N ASN A 115 0.28 8.94 -8.55
CA ASN A 115 1.20 9.88 -9.17
C ASN A 115 0.47 10.82 -10.15
N SER A 116 1.06 11.97 -10.43
CA SER A 116 0.48 12.97 -11.36
C SER A 116 0.34 12.45 -12.79
N ASP A 117 1.16 11.48 -13.19
CA ASP A 117 1.09 10.79 -14.49
C ASP A 117 0.03 9.67 -14.54
N LYS A 118 -0.81 9.57 -13.51
CA LYS A 118 -1.84 8.54 -13.34
C LYS A 118 -1.33 7.12 -13.11
N THR A 119 -0.06 6.93 -12.84
CA THR A 119 0.42 5.66 -12.32
C THR A 119 0.12 5.55 -10.82
N VAL A 120 -0.05 4.33 -10.31
CA VAL A 120 -0.13 4.06 -8.88
C VAL A 120 1.05 3.18 -8.51
N THR A 121 1.89 3.67 -7.62
CA THR A 121 3.12 2.98 -7.20
C THR A 121 3.16 2.82 -5.69
N LEU A 122 4.08 2.01 -5.20
CA LEU A 122 4.36 1.91 -3.78
C LEU A 122 5.49 2.89 -3.44
N ALA A 123 5.23 3.84 -2.55
CA ALA A 123 6.17 4.87 -2.17
C ALA A 123 6.23 5.06 -0.65
N GLN A 124 7.32 5.66 -0.20
CA GLN A 124 7.51 5.97 1.21
C GLN A 124 6.40 6.87 1.77
N ASP A 125 6.18 6.75 3.05
CA ASP A 125 5.27 7.57 3.81
C ASP A 125 5.45 9.07 3.51
N ALA A 126 4.40 9.71 3.00
CA ALA A 126 4.39 11.14 2.78
C ALA A 126 4.44 11.87 4.12
N VAL A 127 5.41 12.77 4.24
CA VAL A 127 5.65 13.51 5.46
C VAL A 127 5.66 15.01 5.18
N TYR A 128 5.33 15.76 6.22
CA TYR A 128 5.45 17.20 6.16
C TYR A 128 6.90 17.61 5.82
N THR A 129 7.02 18.50 4.86
CA THR A 129 8.24 19.25 4.57
C THR A 129 7.88 20.73 4.47
N LYS A 130 8.85 21.61 4.62
CA LYS A 130 8.62 23.06 4.49
C LYS A 130 8.11 23.48 3.10
N ASP A 131 8.32 22.62 2.10
CA ASP A 131 7.98 22.89 0.70
C ASP A 131 6.61 22.33 0.30
N VAL A 132 5.95 21.59 1.20
CA VAL A 132 4.62 20.98 0.96
C VAL A 132 3.64 21.53 1.99
N PRO A 133 2.55 22.21 1.58
CA PRO A 133 1.51 22.64 2.49
C PRO A 133 0.97 21.47 3.32
N VAL A 134 0.71 21.70 4.61
CA VAL A 134 0.18 20.65 5.51
C VAL A 134 -1.07 20.00 4.94
N SER A 135 -1.94 20.78 4.29
CA SER A 135 -3.16 20.30 3.65
C SER A 135 -2.95 19.35 2.47
N GLU A 136 -1.74 19.31 1.90
CA GLU A 136 -1.41 18.46 0.77
C GLU A 136 -0.69 17.17 1.18
N VAL A 137 -0.18 17.13 2.43
CA VAL A 137 0.56 15.96 2.93
C VAL A 137 -0.36 14.74 2.96
N GLY A 138 0.09 13.67 2.34
CA GLY A 138 -0.61 12.40 2.34
C GLY A 138 -1.80 12.30 1.36
N LYS A 139 -2.22 13.37 0.66
CA LYS A 139 -3.33 13.29 -0.30
C LYS A 139 -3.08 12.26 -1.40
N ALA A 140 -1.87 12.21 -1.95
CA ALA A 140 -1.52 11.23 -2.99
C ALA A 140 -1.55 9.77 -2.49
N GLN A 141 -1.49 9.57 -1.17
CA GLN A 141 -1.57 8.26 -0.49
C GLN A 141 -2.94 8.02 0.14
N THR A 142 -3.92 8.82 -0.20
CA THR A 142 -5.29 8.72 0.31
C THR A 142 -6.26 8.45 -0.82
N PHE A 143 -7.13 7.47 -0.59
CA PHE A 143 -8.18 7.09 -1.51
C PHE A 143 -9.53 7.11 -0.81
N LYS A 144 -10.56 7.55 -1.52
CA LYS A 144 -11.93 7.42 -1.06
C LYS A 144 -12.42 6.01 -1.39
N LYS A 145 -12.76 5.24 -0.34
CA LYS A 145 -13.34 3.91 -0.47
C LYS A 145 -14.83 4.03 -0.74
N VAL A 146 -15.26 3.59 -1.92
CA VAL A 146 -16.65 3.60 -2.35
C VAL A 146 -17.12 2.18 -2.67
N ALA A 147 -18.42 1.97 -2.78
CA ALA A 147 -18.95 0.69 -3.25
C ALA A 147 -18.37 0.34 -4.62
N ALA A 148 -18.12 -0.94 -4.87
CA ALA A 148 -17.54 -1.39 -6.13
C ALA A 148 -18.35 -0.93 -7.34
N LEU A 149 -17.69 -0.38 -8.34
CA LEU A 149 -18.35 0.18 -9.53
C LEU A 149 -19.01 -0.89 -10.41
N ASP A 150 -18.58 -2.14 -10.29
CA ASP A 150 -19.23 -3.27 -10.97
C ASP A 150 -20.46 -3.81 -10.20
N GLY A 151 -20.79 -3.23 -9.04
CA GLY A 151 -21.94 -3.61 -8.23
C GLY A 151 -21.73 -4.85 -7.36
N THR A 152 -20.53 -5.42 -7.30
CA THR A 152 -20.24 -6.58 -6.46
C THR A 152 -20.40 -6.22 -4.99
N LYS A 153 -21.27 -6.93 -4.28
CA LYS A 153 -21.50 -6.70 -2.85
C LYS A 153 -20.29 -7.08 -2.02
N GLY A 154 -19.90 -6.16 -1.12
CA GLY A 154 -18.76 -6.37 -0.24
C GLY A 154 -17.41 -6.04 -0.87
N ALA A 155 -17.38 -5.74 -2.16
CA ALA A 155 -16.22 -5.20 -2.86
C ALA A 155 -16.25 -3.66 -2.88
N TYR A 156 -15.11 -3.06 -3.16
CA TYR A 156 -14.91 -1.61 -3.13
C TYR A 156 -14.13 -1.13 -4.35
N SER A 157 -14.34 0.14 -4.69
CA SER A 157 -13.45 0.88 -5.59
C SER A 157 -12.76 1.99 -4.81
N TYR A 158 -11.55 2.35 -5.23
CA TYR A 158 -10.71 3.31 -4.53
C TYR A 158 -10.47 4.53 -5.42
N GLU A 159 -11.18 5.62 -5.14
CA GLU A 159 -11.08 6.89 -5.87
C GLU A 159 -9.89 7.71 -5.33
N SER A 160 -9.09 8.27 -6.22
CA SER A 160 -7.96 9.12 -5.82
C SER A 160 -8.44 10.45 -5.25
N VAL A 161 -7.93 10.83 -4.07
CA VAL A 161 -8.22 12.15 -3.47
C VAL A 161 -7.55 13.29 -4.23
N THR A 162 -6.40 13.05 -4.85
CA THR A 162 -5.70 14.06 -5.66
C THR A 162 -6.26 14.22 -7.08
N GLN A 163 -6.95 13.20 -7.58
CA GLN A 163 -7.52 13.17 -8.92
C GLN A 163 -8.95 12.63 -8.87
N PRO A 164 -9.92 13.42 -8.37
CA PRO A 164 -11.31 12.99 -8.22
C PRO A 164 -11.90 12.50 -9.53
N GLY A 165 -12.72 11.45 -9.47
CA GLY A 165 -13.28 10.75 -10.62
C GLY A 165 -12.34 9.73 -11.25
N LEU A 166 -11.12 9.56 -10.72
CA LEU A 166 -10.20 8.52 -11.15
C LEU A 166 -10.00 7.48 -10.04
N TYR A 167 -10.03 6.21 -10.42
CA TYR A 167 -10.01 5.05 -9.53
C TYR A 167 -8.76 4.22 -9.76
N ILE A 168 -8.26 3.57 -8.69
CA ILE A 168 -7.23 2.54 -8.83
C ILE A 168 -7.74 1.49 -9.80
N THR A 169 -6.96 1.21 -10.83
CA THR A 169 -7.30 0.30 -11.91
C THR A 169 -6.21 -0.74 -12.06
N ALA A 170 -6.59 -2.00 -11.97
CA ALA A 170 -5.70 -3.13 -12.22
C ALA A 170 -5.42 -3.28 -13.72
N GLY A 171 -4.17 -3.47 -14.08
CA GLY A 171 -3.73 -3.68 -15.46
C GLY A 171 -2.57 -4.65 -15.56
N ALA A 172 -2.32 -5.16 -16.74
CA ALA A 172 -1.28 -6.16 -16.99
C ALA A 172 0.16 -5.70 -16.63
N LYS A 173 0.38 -4.39 -16.53
CA LYS A 173 1.70 -3.81 -16.26
C LYS A 173 1.77 -3.08 -14.92
N GLY A 174 0.77 -3.23 -14.07
CA GLY A 174 0.68 -2.56 -12.78
C GLY A 174 -0.62 -1.79 -12.60
N LEU A 175 -0.66 -0.92 -11.58
CA LEU A 175 -1.82 -0.11 -11.27
C LEU A 175 -1.73 1.26 -11.93
N THR A 176 -2.88 1.74 -12.40
CA THR A 176 -3.06 3.10 -12.91
C THR A 176 -4.31 3.74 -12.33
N LEU A 177 -4.56 5.00 -12.66
CA LEU A 177 -5.82 5.68 -12.38
C LEU A 177 -6.60 5.83 -13.68
N THR A 178 -7.85 5.37 -13.69
CA THR A 178 -8.79 5.58 -14.83
C THR A 178 -10.14 6.06 -14.33
N ASN A 179 -11.01 6.49 -15.25
CA ASN A 179 -12.36 6.96 -14.94
C ASN A 179 -13.35 5.83 -14.56
N GLY A 180 -12.89 4.60 -14.42
CA GLY A 180 -13.74 3.48 -14.02
C GLY A 180 -14.66 2.94 -15.14
N ALA A 181 -14.39 3.26 -16.41
CA ALA A 181 -15.18 2.72 -17.52
C ALA A 181 -15.11 1.19 -17.62
N ASP A 182 -13.96 0.60 -17.29
CA ASP A 182 -13.83 -0.83 -17.03
C ASP A 182 -14.09 -1.09 -15.54
N THR A 183 -15.37 -1.35 -15.22
CA THR A 183 -15.81 -1.48 -13.82
C THR A 183 -15.20 -2.70 -13.12
N ALA A 184 -14.89 -3.77 -13.83
CA ALA A 184 -14.25 -4.95 -13.25
C ALA A 184 -12.79 -4.68 -12.86
N ALA A 185 -12.06 -3.90 -13.65
CA ALA A 185 -10.67 -3.55 -13.38
C ALA A 185 -10.47 -2.57 -12.20
N VAL A 186 -11.54 -1.89 -11.76
CA VAL A 186 -11.52 -0.92 -10.65
C VAL A 186 -12.24 -1.42 -9.40
N SER A 187 -12.75 -2.64 -9.41
CA SER A 187 -13.50 -3.25 -8.29
C SER A 187 -12.64 -4.34 -7.61
N PHE A 188 -12.47 -4.21 -6.29
CA PHE A 188 -11.58 -5.02 -5.46
C PHE A 188 -12.31 -5.58 -4.23
#